data_cdf558ade6588c34e823ccf30fdfb6d5
#
_entry.id   cdf558ade6588c34e823ccf30fdfb6d5
#
_cell.length_a   1.000
_cell.length_b   1.000
_cell.length_c   1.000
_cell.angle_alpha   90.00
_cell.angle_beta   90.00
_cell.angle_gamma   90.00
#
_symmetry.space_group_name_H-M   'P 1'
#
loop_
_entity.id
_entity.type
_entity.pdbx_description
1 polymer ?
#
loop_
_entity_poly.entity_id
_entity_poly.type
_entity_poly.pdbx_seq_one_letter_code
_entity_poly.pdbx_strand_id
1 'polypeptide(L)'
;MSETATLEVASLSHPGMVRTHNEDTVFVDGDAGIAVLADGMGGYNAGEVASGIAVNVVSNGMMPELKSGRELSKIDIGSGLTHGALLLQQQIASANKGIYEAAQARPECAGMGTTIVAAVFCGNRVSIGHIGDSRCYRLRGE
;
A
#
# COMPACT_ATOMS: atom_id res chain seq x y z
N MET A 1 19.54 -15.17 20.98
CA MET A 1 18.96 -15.29 19.63
C MET A 1 17.65 -14.50 19.61
N SER A 2 17.55 -13.49 18.79
CA SER A 2 16.27 -12.86 18.55
C SER A 2 15.44 -13.82 17.68
N GLU A 3 14.29 -14.27 18.17
CA GLU A 3 13.31 -14.94 17.33
C GLU A 3 12.94 -13.96 16.22
N THR A 4 13.32 -14.27 15.00
CA THR A 4 12.82 -13.57 13.83
C THR A 4 11.35 -13.93 13.69
N ALA A 5 10.47 -12.95 13.93
CA ALA A 5 9.05 -13.14 13.72
C ALA A 5 8.81 -13.53 12.25
N THR A 6 8.13 -14.63 12.04
CA THR A 6 7.70 -15.07 10.70
C THR A 6 6.33 -14.49 10.42
N LEU A 7 6.16 -13.89 9.25
CA LEU A 7 4.86 -13.38 8.80
C LEU A 7 4.18 -14.43 7.93
N GLU A 8 2.97 -14.77 8.31
CA GLU A 8 2.05 -15.49 7.44
C GLU A 8 1.08 -14.48 6.83
N VAL A 9 0.96 -14.48 5.51
CA VAL A 9 0.11 -13.55 4.78
C VAL A 9 -0.89 -14.28 3.92
N ALA A 10 -2.09 -13.72 3.82
CA ALA A 10 -3.10 -14.18 2.89
C ALA A 10 -3.79 -12.96 2.27
N SER A 11 -4.21 -13.07 1.03
CA SER A 11 -4.96 -12.02 0.35
C SER A 11 -6.13 -12.63 -0.42
N LEU A 12 -7.22 -11.87 -0.48
CA LEU A 12 -8.40 -12.23 -1.24
C LEU A 12 -9.03 -10.94 -1.77
N SER A 13 -9.47 -10.99 -3.02
CA SER A 13 -10.26 -9.92 -3.62
C SER A 13 -11.39 -10.53 -4.43
N HIS A 14 -12.58 -9.94 -4.34
CA HIS A 14 -13.77 -10.44 -5.03
C HIS A 14 -14.72 -9.29 -5.35
N PRO A 15 -15.34 -9.25 -6.55
CA PRO A 15 -16.24 -8.17 -6.94
C PRO A 15 -17.56 -8.14 -6.14
N GLY A 16 -17.87 -9.19 -5.40
CA GLY A 16 -19.15 -9.37 -4.73
C GLY A 16 -20.23 -9.90 -5.67
N MET A 17 -21.48 -9.83 -5.22
CA MET A 17 -22.64 -10.40 -5.95
C MET A 17 -23.34 -9.40 -6.86
N VAL A 18 -23.04 -8.11 -6.75
CA VAL A 18 -23.77 -7.04 -7.44
C VAL A 18 -22.89 -6.34 -8.49
N ARG A 19 -21.61 -6.13 -8.19
CA ARG A 19 -20.69 -5.46 -9.10
C ARG A 19 -20.23 -6.38 -10.22
N THR A 20 -20.05 -5.84 -11.41
CA THR A 20 -19.50 -6.56 -12.57
C THR A 20 -17.98 -6.46 -12.66
N HIS A 21 -17.41 -5.44 -12.02
CA HIS A 21 -15.97 -5.17 -12.00
C HIS A 21 -15.46 -5.10 -10.56
N ASN A 22 -14.22 -5.52 -10.37
CA ASN A 22 -13.48 -5.37 -9.12
C ASN A 22 -12.44 -4.27 -9.32
N GLU A 23 -12.61 -3.16 -8.63
CA GLU A 23 -11.72 -1.99 -8.69
C GLU A 23 -10.68 -2.00 -7.56
N ASP A 24 -10.67 -3.06 -6.75
CA ASP A 24 -9.68 -3.25 -5.71
C ASP A 24 -8.38 -3.84 -6.29
N THR A 25 -7.26 -3.44 -5.71
CA THR A 25 -5.97 -4.04 -5.99
C THR A 25 -5.26 -4.34 -4.68
N VAL A 26 -4.64 -5.50 -4.59
CA VAL A 26 -3.91 -5.95 -3.40
C VAL A 26 -2.55 -6.50 -3.78
N PHE A 27 -1.55 -6.24 -2.95
CA PHE A 27 -0.22 -6.82 -3.04
C PHE A 27 0.25 -7.23 -1.65
N VAL A 28 0.76 -8.44 -1.51
CA VAL A 28 1.37 -8.93 -0.27
C VAL A 28 2.66 -9.69 -0.57
N ASP A 29 3.65 -9.49 0.27
CA ASP A 29 4.90 -10.27 0.27
C ASP A 29 5.33 -10.47 1.73
N GLY A 30 5.16 -11.69 2.22
CA GLY A 30 5.47 -12.04 3.61
C GLY A 30 6.96 -12.04 3.90
N ASP A 31 7.79 -12.41 2.94
CA ASP A 31 9.24 -12.43 3.10
C ASP A 31 9.82 -11.02 3.16
N ALA A 32 9.32 -10.12 2.33
CA ALA A 32 9.69 -8.71 2.36
C ALA A 32 9.04 -7.95 3.51
N GLY A 33 7.90 -8.44 4.01
CA GLY A 33 7.16 -7.81 5.10
C GLY A 33 6.31 -6.62 4.67
N ILE A 34 5.54 -6.78 3.59
CA ILE A 34 4.68 -5.71 3.07
C ILE A 34 3.30 -6.24 2.67
N ALA A 35 2.29 -5.47 2.97
CA ALA A 35 0.93 -5.64 2.46
C ALA A 35 0.37 -4.28 2.05
N VAL A 36 -0.23 -4.22 0.86
CA VAL A 36 -0.84 -3.00 0.31
C VAL A 36 -2.21 -3.34 -0.27
N LEU A 37 -3.20 -2.53 0.04
CA LEU A 37 -4.55 -2.65 -0.49
C LEU A 37 -5.03 -1.26 -0.93
N ALA A 38 -5.67 -1.19 -2.09
CA ALA A 38 -6.27 0.01 -2.62
C ALA A 38 -7.65 -0.30 -3.20
N ASP A 39 -8.64 0.51 -2.84
CA ASP A 39 -10.02 0.46 -3.33
C ASP A 39 -10.23 1.64 -4.27
N GLY A 40 -10.30 1.35 -5.56
CA GLY A 40 -10.41 2.35 -6.61
C GLY A 40 -11.84 2.79 -6.86
N MET A 41 -11.98 4.03 -7.36
CA MET A 41 -13.25 4.59 -7.80
C MET A 41 -13.06 5.39 -9.09
N GLY A 42 -14.05 5.31 -9.98
CA GLY A 42 -14.04 6.04 -11.24
C GLY A 42 -15.06 5.50 -12.25
N GLY A 43 -15.28 6.24 -13.33
CA GLY A 43 -16.12 5.78 -14.42
C GLY A 43 -15.44 4.68 -15.25
N TYR A 44 -16.22 3.78 -15.85
CA TYR A 44 -15.70 2.63 -16.59
C TYR A 44 -14.72 1.80 -15.75
N ASN A 45 -13.47 1.63 -16.20
CA ASN A 45 -12.43 0.91 -15.49
C ASN A 45 -11.41 1.85 -14.81
N ALA A 46 -11.75 3.12 -14.63
CA ALA A 46 -10.81 4.12 -14.10
C ALA A 46 -10.42 3.86 -12.64
N GLY A 47 -11.33 3.31 -11.82
CA GLY A 47 -11.02 2.90 -10.46
C GLY A 47 -9.98 1.79 -10.40
N GLU A 48 -10.07 0.80 -11.27
CA GLU A 48 -9.08 -0.27 -11.40
C GLU A 48 -7.71 0.28 -11.82
N VAL A 49 -7.68 1.28 -12.71
CA VAL A 49 -6.43 1.97 -13.09
C VAL A 49 -5.83 2.70 -11.90
N ALA A 50 -6.65 3.44 -11.15
CA ALA A 50 -6.18 4.19 -9.97
C ALA A 50 -5.62 3.28 -8.88
N SER A 51 -6.35 2.22 -8.50
CA SER A 51 -5.89 1.26 -7.49
C SER A 51 -4.64 0.50 -7.96
N GLY A 52 -4.57 0.14 -9.24
CA GLY A 52 -3.40 -0.49 -9.84
C GLY A 52 -2.16 0.40 -9.78
N ILE A 53 -2.27 1.68 -10.13
CA ILE A 53 -1.16 2.63 -10.00
C ILE A 53 -0.70 2.74 -8.55
N ALA A 54 -1.64 2.91 -7.61
CA ALA A 54 -1.31 3.03 -6.19
C ALA A 54 -0.51 1.85 -5.67
N VAL A 55 -1.00 0.63 -5.88
CA VAL A 55 -0.36 -0.58 -5.41
C VAL A 55 0.99 -0.81 -6.10
N ASN A 56 1.06 -0.60 -7.42
CA ASN A 56 2.30 -0.79 -8.17
C ASN A 56 3.39 0.22 -7.77
N VAL A 57 3.06 1.50 -7.63
CA VAL A 57 4.04 2.51 -7.23
C VAL A 57 4.56 2.23 -5.84
N VAL A 58 3.68 1.96 -4.88
CA VAL A 58 4.08 1.70 -3.50
C VAL A 58 4.89 0.40 -3.40
N SER A 59 4.42 -0.70 -3.98
CA SER A 59 5.13 -1.97 -3.91
C SER A 59 6.49 -1.92 -4.62
N ASN A 60 6.55 -1.35 -5.82
CA ASN A 60 7.80 -1.24 -6.57
C ASN A 60 8.81 -0.30 -5.91
N GLY A 61 8.35 0.74 -5.22
CA GLY A 61 9.23 1.65 -4.47
C GLY A 61 9.71 1.08 -3.14
N MET A 62 8.90 0.25 -2.49
CA MET A 62 9.24 -0.36 -1.19
C MET A 62 10.07 -1.64 -1.30
N MET A 63 9.77 -2.51 -2.26
CA MET A 63 10.38 -3.84 -2.35
C MET A 63 11.91 -3.83 -2.43
N PRO A 64 12.58 -3.01 -3.26
CA PRO A 64 14.04 -2.96 -3.31
C PRO A 64 14.66 -2.57 -1.98
N GLU A 65 14.07 -1.61 -1.28
CA GLU A 65 14.54 -1.13 0.01
C GLU A 65 14.33 -2.17 1.12
N LEU A 66 13.20 -2.86 1.12
CA LEU A 66 12.91 -3.94 2.06
C LEU A 66 13.88 -5.13 1.90
N LYS A 67 14.32 -5.38 0.68
CA LYS A 67 15.27 -6.47 0.34
C LYS A 67 16.74 -6.07 0.44
N SER A 68 17.05 -4.77 0.56
CA SER A 68 18.44 -4.27 0.52
C SER A 68 19.26 -4.58 1.78
N GLY A 69 18.64 -5.05 2.85
CA GLY A 69 19.26 -5.20 4.16
C GLY A 69 19.44 -3.88 4.92
N ARG A 70 18.91 -2.77 4.39
CA ARG A 70 18.92 -1.48 5.04
C ARG A 70 18.08 -1.50 6.32
N GLU A 71 18.55 -0.86 7.38
CA GLU A 71 17.85 -0.81 8.66
C GLU A 71 16.69 0.19 8.64
N LEU A 72 15.53 -0.26 8.13
CA LEU A 72 14.32 0.57 7.99
C LEU A 72 13.55 0.75 9.30
N SER A 73 13.86 -0.02 10.33
CA SER A 73 13.28 0.11 11.68
C SER A 73 13.89 1.26 12.50
N LYS A 74 15.02 1.82 12.05
CA LYS A 74 15.67 2.94 12.71
C LYS A 74 14.78 4.18 12.72
N ILE A 75 14.74 4.87 13.87
CA ILE A 75 13.99 6.11 14.05
C ILE A 75 14.78 7.29 13.51
N ASP A 76 14.14 8.10 12.69
CA ASP A 76 14.64 9.41 12.31
C ASP A 76 14.38 10.41 13.44
N ILE A 77 15.44 11.05 13.93
CA ILE A 77 15.37 11.94 15.09
C ILE A 77 14.51 13.16 14.81
N GLY A 78 14.53 13.66 13.59
CA GLY A 78 13.79 14.86 13.22
C GLY A 78 12.27 14.66 13.18
N SER A 79 11.82 13.54 12.65
CA SER A 79 10.39 13.23 12.49
C SER A 79 9.81 12.33 13.58
N GLY A 80 10.66 11.57 14.28
CA GLY A 80 10.22 10.53 15.22
C GLY A 80 9.63 9.29 14.55
N LEU A 81 9.68 9.22 13.23
CA LEU A 81 9.19 8.08 12.43
C LEU A 81 10.33 7.12 12.10
N THR A 82 9.98 5.88 11.79
CA THR A 82 10.97 4.95 11.23
C THR A 82 11.36 5.36 9.81
N HIS A 83 12.55 4.97 9.37
CA HIS A 83 12.96 5.15 7.98
C HIS A 83 11.99 4.44 7.02
N GLY A 84 11.47 3.27 7.40
CA GLY A 84 10.43 2.57 6.64
C GLY A 84 9.13 3.36 6.52
N ALA A 85 8.70 4.04 7.59
CA ALA A 85 7.51 4.90 7.56
C ALA A 85 7.70 6.12 6.65
N LEU A 86 8.87 6.77 6.72
CA LEU A 86 9.19 7.90 5.85
C LEU A 86 9.23 7.49 4.37
N LEU A 87 9.82 6.34 4.08
CA LEU A 87 9.85 5.80 2.73
C LEU A 87 8.45 5.47 2.23
N LEU A 88 7.62 4.83 3.06
CA LEU A 88 6.21 4.54 2.73
C LEU A 88 5.43 5.83 2.44
N GLN A 89 5.59 6.85 3.26
CA GLN A 89 4.98 8.17 3.04
C GLN A 89 5.37 8.75 1.68
N GLN A 90 6.65 8.67 1.33
CA GLN A 90 7.17 9.14 0.04
C GLN A 90 6.57 8.36 -1.13
N GLN A 91 6.44 7.04 -1.02
CA GLN A 91 5.85 6.21 -2.06
C GLN A 91 4.35 6.47 -2.24
N ILE A 92 3.62 6.70 -1.16
CA ILE A 92 2.20 7.08 -1.23
C ILE A 92 2.03 8.44 -1.93
N ALA A 93 2.88 9.41 -1.62
CA ALA A 93 2.87 10.71 -2.30
C ALA A 93 3.18 10.57 -3.81
N SER A 94 4.14 9.71 -4.16
CA SER A 94 4.47 9.41 -5.56
C SER A 94 3.30 8.72 -6.29
N ALA A 95 2.61 7.82 -5.62
CA ALA A 95 1.42 7.16 -6.16
C ALA A 95 0.30 8.18 -6.44
N ASN A 96 0.03 9.07 -5.51
CA ASN A 96 -0.95 10.14 -5.69
C ASN A 96 -0.62 11.03 -6.90
N LYS A 97 0.63 11.41 -7.05
CA LYS A 97 1.09 12.18 -8.21
C LYS A 97 0.87 11.41 -9.52
N GLY A 98 1.23 10.13 -9.57
CA GLY A 98 1.05 9.28 -10.75
C GLY A 98 -0.42 9.13 -11.15
N ILE A 99 -1.32 8.96 -10.18
CA ILE A 99 -2.76 8.88 -10.41
C ILE A 99 -3.30 10.21 -10.96
N TYR A 100 -2.90 11.33 -10.35
CA TYR A 100 -3.31 12.65 -10.81
C TYR A 100 -2.86 12.93 -12.24
N GLU A 101 -1.60 12.66 -12.56
CA GLU A 101 -1.04 12.85 -13.90
C GLU A 101 -1.74 11.96 -14.95
N ALA A 102 -2.01 10.70 -14.61
CA ALA A 102 -2.75 9.79 -15.49
C ALA A 102 -4.19 10.26 -15.72
N ALA A 103 -4.87 10.76 -14.69
CA ALA A 103 -6.22 11.32 -14.81
C ALA A 103 -6.27 12.58 -15.68
N GLN A 104 -5.21 13.39 -15.68
CA GLN A 104 -5.12 14.55 -16.56
C GLN A 104 -4.80 14.18 -18.01
N ALA A 105 -3.99 13.12 -18.22
CA ALA A 105 -3.53 12.72 -19.55
C ALA A 105 -4.57 11.91 -20.34
N ARG A 106 -5.50 11.24 -19.64
CA ARG A 106 -6.48 10.32 -20.24
C ARG A 106 -7.90 10.76 -19.91
N PRO A 107 -8.71 11.19 -20.89
CA PRO A 107 -10.11 11.60 -20.66
C PRO A 107 -10.95 10.50 -19.96
N GLU A 108 -10.73 9.22 -20.29
CA GLU A 108 -11.41 8.08 -19.70
C GLU A 108 -11.06 7.85 -18.22
N CYS A 109 -9.96 8.42 -17.76
CA CYS A 109 -9.50 8.34 -16.37
C CYS A 109 -9.81 9.60 -15.55
N ALA A 110 -10.50 10.59 -16.15
CA ALA A 110 -10.81 11.84 -15.48
C ALA A 110 -11.62 11.59 -14.19
N GLY A 111 -11.17 12.18 -13.09
CA GLY A 111 -11.84 12.06 -11.80
C GLY A 111 -11.62 10.73 -11.06
N MET A 112 -10.79 9.83 -11.59
CA MET A 112 -10.45 8.60 -10.87
C MET A 112 -9.71 8.88 -9.58
N GLY A 113 -9.87 7.99 -8.61
CA GLY A 113 -9.18 8.03 -7.34
C GLY A 113 -9.12 6.64 -6.72
N THR A 114 -8.41 6.55 -5.63
CA THR A 114 -8.33 5.31 -4.86
C THR A 114 -8.02 5.60 -3.40
N THR A 115 -8.48 4.71 -2.53
CA THR A 115 -7.94 4.62 -1.18
C THR A 115 -6.59 3.93 -1.22
N ILE A 116 -5.85 3.99 -0.13
CA ILE A 116 -4.72 3.10 0.12
C ILE A 116 -4.62 2.80 1.62
N VAL A 117 -4.33 1.57 1.95
CA VAL A 117 -3.84 1.15 3.25
C VAL A 117 -2.67 0.20 3.03
N ALA A 118 -1.57 0.47 3.70
CA ALA A 118 -0.34 -0.30 3.56
C ALA A 118 0.27 -0.56 4.92
N ALA A 119 0.80 -1.76 5.13
CA ALA A 119 1.54 -2.16 6.31
C ALA A 119 2.94 -2.63 5.89
N VAL A 120 3.97 -2.11 6.55
CA VAL A 120 5.36 -2.48 6.32
C VAL A 120 5.97 -2.91 7.63
N PHE A 121 6.48 -4.13 7.66
CA PHE A 121 7.11 -4.74 8.83
C PHE A 121 8.63 -4.64 8.71
N CYS A 122 9.25 -3.91 9.63
CA CYS A 122 10.69 -3.72 9.69
C CYS A 122 11.19 -4.04 11.09
N GLY A 123 11.91 -5.13 11.25
CA GLY A 123 12.33 -5.62 12.56
C GLY A 123 11.11 -5.94 13.45
N ASN A 124 11.05 -5.31 14.61
CA ASN A 124 9.94 -5.48 15.57
C ASN A 124 8.86 -4.37 15.46
N ARG A 125 8.86 -3.63 14.38
CA ARG A 125 7.95 -2.50 14.15
C ARG A 125 7.11 -2.72 12.91
N VAL A 126 5.89 -2.22 12.96
CA VAL A 126 5.02 -2.09 11.80
C VAL A 126 4.74 -0.60 11.56
N SER A 127 4.89 -0.17 10.31
CA SER A 127 4.50 1.16 9.86
C SER A 127 3.26 1.02 8.99
N ILE A 128 2.24 1.84 9.25
CA ILE A 128 0.99 1.81 8.51
C ILE A 128 0.78 3.17 7.85
N GLY A 129 0.60 3.13 6.52
CA GLY A 129 0.16 4.26 5.72
C GLY A 129 -1.32 4.09 5.37
N HIS A 130 -2.11 5.17 5.48
CA HIS A 130 -3.55 5.08 5.30
C HIS A 130 -4.11 6.39 4.75
N ILE A 131 -4.81 6.29 3.61
CA ILE A 131 -5.58 7.40 3.02
C ILE A 131 -6.94 6.86 2.55
N GLY A 132 -7.99 7.51 2.97
CA GLY A 132 -9.37 7.14 2.61
C GLY A 132 -10.06 6.31 3.68
N ASP A 133 -11.07 5.54 3.28
CA ASP A 133 -11.98 4.80 4.15
C ASP A 133 -11.76 3.27 4.16
N SER A 134 -10.73 2.76 3.46
CA SER A 134 -10.24 1.40 3.67
C SER A 134 -9.70 1.26 5.09
N ARG A 135 -9.71 0.06 5.66
CA ARG A 135 -9.48 -0.13 7.09
C ARG A 135 -8.33 -1.10 7.35
N CYS A 136 -7.64 -0.86 8.45
CA CYS A 136 -6.65 -1.77 9.00
C CYS A 136 -7.02 -2.07 10.45
N TYR A 137 -7.07 -3.33 10.82
CA TYR A 137 -7.40 -3.77 12.16
C TYR A 137 -6.23 -4.55 12.76
N ARG A 138 -6.03 -4.38 14.05
CA ARG A 138 -5.09 -5.20 14.82
C ARG A 138 -5.87 -6.01 15.84
N LEU A 139 -5.66 -7.32 15.82
CA LEU A 139 -6.11 -8.23 16.86
C LEU A 139 -4.89 -8.70 17.67
N ARG A 140 -4.98 -8.61 18.99
CA ARG A 140 -3.98 -9.11 19.92
C ARG A 140 -4.68 -9.73 21.14
N GLY A 141 -4.41 -11.01 21.36
CA GLY A 141 -5.11 -11.78 22.38
C GLY A 141 -6.53 -12.16 21.95
N GLU A 142 -7.34 -12.60 22.93
CA GLU A 142 -8.76 -12.94 22.73
C GLU A 142 -9.65 -11.70 22.79
#